data_6c00cb043fc82648539e3577b48055ec
#
_entry.id   6c00cb043fc82648539e3577b48055ec
#
_cell.length_a   1.000
_cell.length_b   1.000
_cell.length_c   1.000
_cell.angle_alpha   90.00
_cell.angle_beta   90.00
_cell.angle_gamma   90.00
#
_symmetry.space_group_name_H-M   'P 1'
#
loop_
_entity.id
_entity.type
_entity.pdbx_description
1 polymer ?
#
loop_
_entity_poly.entity_id
_entity_poly.type
_entity_poly.pdbx_seq_one_letter_code
_entity_poly.pdbx_strand_id
1 'polypeptide(L)'
;MTIDIPRLVAACDKDLVRDLLHNIAPDQEAIIDWSLTARVLGLAVQDAISDNSTVWVRLQQIAGLAQHGRKPTIRSVLYHNTALRDAFDELSGGMETGAVWLALQGDELFEYCLSAVHVDHGLNKRSWKAFRVRLQKTAELSFSVERIAKFQRLVREAIRACPSFDAPGELETHHFRRVLFPEDTHSRRALEQVTLFAEARRVTEDVFVESRVQTMVRRKVDSISVIHDRERRELDVVTIGGKTFIEQVGKNYFLAFSDCAPQLEPLIRRKVKFDTLQRKPPLDMVDQSRFTHAKIDEIRVRSPSGGLYTFDAKDYRDSDVDVYEIARRDLGDRSPFEQTGWKVVSARMILYAVPSKPHLKPKMRTIDLKSNGHTNLREQDDTDLYIADQLLTSWGILEPHEADGDDD
;
A
#
# COMPACT_ATOMS: atom_id res chain seq x y z
N MET A 1 4.22 -11.56 -8.92
CA MET A 1 3.02 -11.41 -9.78
C MET A 1 3.57 -11.11 -11.15
N THR A 2 3.49 -12.05 -12.09
CA THR A 2 3.96 -11.83 -13.46
C THR A 2 2.92 -10.94 -14.13
N ILE A 3 3.32 -9.77 -14.57
CA ILE A 3 2.42 -8.81 -15.20
C ILE A 3 2.29 -9.20 -16.67
N ASP A 4 1.06 -9.23 -17.12
CA ASP A 4 0.69 -9.56 -18.50
C ASP A 4 0.89 -8.32 -19.39
N ILE A 5 2.08 -8.14 -19.96
CA ILE A 5 2.40 -7.03 -20.86
C ILE A 5 1.46 -7.01 -22.08
N PRO A 6 1.15 -8.13 -22.74
CA PRO A 6 0.14 -8.15 -23.81
C PRO A 6 -1.20 -7.56 -23.39
N ARG A 7 -1.65 -7.82 -22.16
CA ARG A 7 -2.89 -7.26 -21.65
C ARG A 7 -2.78 -5.75 -21.40
N LEU A 8 -1.66 -5.28 -20.85
CA LEU A 8 -1.41 -3.84 -20.66
C LEU A 8 -1.50 -3.11 -22.01
N VAL A 9 -0.75 -3.57 -23.00
CA VAL A 9 -0.72 -2.97 -24.35
C VAL A 9 -2.10 -3.01 -25.02
N ALA A 10 -2.83 -4.13 -24.89
CA ALA A 10 -4.15 -4.28 -25.48
C ALA A 10 -5.23 -3.37 -24.84
N ALA A 11 -5.03 -2.95 -23.59
CA ALA A 11 -5.95 -2.09 -22.87
C ALA A 11 -5.64 -0.59 -23.02
N CYS A 12 -4.45 -0.23 -23.52
CA CYS A 12 -4.01 1.15 -23.70
C CYS A 12 -4.36 1.73 -25.07
N ASP A 13 -4.32 3.05 -25.12
CA ASP A 13 -4.26 3.77 -26.39
C ASP A 13 -2.96 3.38 -27.11
N LYS A 14 -3.11 3.01 -28.41
CA LYS A 14 -2.04 2.50 -29.26
C LYS A 14 -0.95 3.52 -29.52
N ASP A 15 -1.35 4.78 -29.73
CA ASP A 15 -0.41 5.86 -30.02
C ASP A 15 0.44 6.18 -28.79
N LEU A 16 -0.15 6.17 -27.59
CA LEU A 16 0.60 6.35 -26.33
C LEU A 16 1.60 5.22 -26.08
N VAL A 17 1.25 3.97 -26.39
CA VAL A 17 2.20 2.84 -26.27
C VAL A 17 3.34 2.98 -27.26
N ARG A 18 3.03 3.42 -28.49
CA ARG A 18 4.03 3.69 -29.51
C ARG A 18 5.00 4.80 -29.08
N ASP A 19 4.47 5.92 -28.60
CA ASP A 19 5.27 7.05 -28.11
C ASP A 19 6.15 6.63 -26.92
N LEU A 20 5.63 5.82 -26.02
CA LEU A 20 6.41 5.27 -24.90
C LEU A 20 7.59 4.43 -25.42
N LEU A 21 7.33 3.48 -26.32
CA LEU A 21 8.39 2.62 -26.86
C LEU A 21 9.39 3.42 -27.72
N HIS A 22 8.92 4.41 -28.46
CA HIS A 22 9.83 5.32 -29.17
C HIS A 22 10.82 6.00 -28.23
N ASN A 23 10.37 6.40 -27.02
CA ASN A 23 11.21 7.06 -26.05
C ASN A 23 12.19 6.14 -25.31
N ILE A 24 11.75 4.90 -24.99
CA ILE A 24 12.55 3.99 -24.14
C ILE A 24 13.25 2.87 -24.91
N ALA A 25 12.81 2.58 -26.13
CA ALA A 25 13.26 1.46 -26.95
C ALA A 25 13.02 1.71 -28.45
N PRO A 26 13.64 2.76 -29.05
CA PRO A 26 13.36 3.17 -30.44
C PRO A 26 13.65 2.05 -31.46
N ASP A 27 14.71 1.26 -31.24
CA ASP A 27 15.04 0.16 -32.15
C ASP A 27 13.97 -0.95 -32.16
N GLN A 28 13.41 -1.26 -30.97
CA GLN A 28 12.32 -2.22 -30.83
C GLN A 28 11.00 -1.65 -31.37
N GLU A 29 10.72 -0.37 -31.16
CA GLU A 29 9.54 0.31 -31.70
C GLU A 29 9.49 0.23 -33.23
N ALA A 30 10.65 0.45 -33.88
CA ALA A 30 10.77 0.49 -35.33
C ALA A 30 10.44 -0.86 -36.05
N ILE A 31 10.56 -1.98 -35.34
CA ILE A 31 10.27 -3.32 -35.92
C ILE A 31 8.83 -3.80 -35.67
N ILE A 32 8.05 -3.08 -34.84
CA ILE A 32 6.69 -3.45 -34.50
C ILE A 32 5.71 -3.02 -35.60
N ASP A 33 4.88 -3.95 -36.09
CA ASP A 33 3.77 -3.63 -36.97
C ASP A 33 2.58 -3.04 -36.17
N TRP A 34 2.46 -1.74 -36.22
CA TRP A 34 1.40 -1.00 -35.51
C TRP A 34 0.01 -1.11 -36.15
N SER A 35 -0.14 -1.80 -37.29
CA SER A 35 -1.43 -2.09 -37.90
C SER A 35 -2.18 -3.25 -37.24
N LEU A 36 -1.50 -4.06 -36.44
CA LEU A 36 -2.03 -5.24 -35.78
C LEU A 36 -3.20 -4.92 -34.80
N THR A 37 -4.05 -5.91 -34.60
CA THR A 37 -5.11 -5.82 -33.59
C THR A 37 -4.52 -5.77 -32.17
N ALA A 38 -5.22 -5.15 -31.22
CA ALA A 38 -4.70 -4.88 -29.87
C ALA A 38 -4.08 -6.12 -29.19
N ARG A 39 -4.71 -7.30 -29.30
CA ARG A 39 -4.20 -8.53 -28.71
C ARG A 39 -2.92 -9.02 -29.37
N VAL A 40 -2.86 -8.98 -30.71
CA VAL A 40 -1.69 -9.43 -31.47
C VAL A 40 -0.55 -8.43 -31.30
N LEU A 41 -0.86 -7.14 -31.27
CA LEU A 41 0.11 -6.08 -30.98
C LEU A 41 0.76 -6.29 -29.60
N GLY A 42 -0.02 -6.62 -28.57
CA GLY A 42 0.52 -6.90 -27.24
C GLY A 42 1.56 -8.03 -27.23
N LEU A 43 1.32 -9.10 -28.00
CA LEU A 43 2.30 -10.19 -28.16
C LEU A 43 3.53 -9.72 -28.94
N ALA A 44 3.33 -8.97 -30.04
CA ALA A 44 4.43 -8.45 -30.84
C ALA A 44 5.33 -7.50 -30.05
N VAL A 45 4.75 -6.66 -29.20
CA VAL A 45 5.51 -5.81 -28.27
C VAL A 45 6.29 -6.66 -27.28
N GLN A 46 5.67 -7.66 -26.67
CA GLN A 46 6.34 -8.56 -25.74
C GLN A 46 7.55 -9.26 -26.37
N ASP A 47 7.37 -9.79 -27.58
CA ASP A 47 8.45 -10.47 -28.31
C ASP A 47 9.59 -9.50 -28.65
N ALA A 48 9.27 -8.29 -29.14
CA ALA A 48 10.26 -7.28 -29.52
C ALA A 48 11.14 -6.83 -28.34
N ILE A 49 10.60 -6.83 -27.11
CA ILE A 49 11.32 -6.36 -25.91
C ILE A 49 11.89 -7.50 -25.06
N SER A 50 11.68 -8.77 -25.45
CA SER A 50 12.03 -9.94 -24.61
C SER A 50 13.49 -9.95 -24.15
N ASP A 51 14.41 -9.47 -24.98
CA ASP A 51 15.85 -9.42 -24.71
C ASP A 51 16.30 -8.09 -24.05
N ASN A 52 15.38 -7.11 -23.90
CA ASN A 52 15.70 -5.82 -23.30
C ASN A 52 15.21 -5.76 -21.85
N SER A 53 16.06 -6.16 -20.92
CA SER A 53 15.72 -6.21 -19.48
C SER A 53 15.31 -4.85 -18.89
N THR A 54 15.86 -3.75 -19.37
CA THR A 54 15.55 -2.39 -18.88
C THR A 54 14.13 -1.99 -19.28
N VAL A 55 13.78 -2.17 -20.55
CA VAL A 55 12.44 -1.90 -21.07
C VAL A 55 11.41 -2.81 -20.41
N TRP A 56 11.75 -4.09 -20.22
CA TRP A 56 10.90 -5.03 -19.51
C TRP A 56 10.58 -4.57 -18.08
N VAL A 57 11.59 -4.16 -17.32
CA VAL A 57 11.41 -3.64 -15.95
C VAL A 57 10.52 -2.38 -15.95
N ARG A 58 10.74 -1.46 -16.90
CA ARG A 58 9.93 -0.24 -17.01
C ARG A 58 8.46 -0.55 -17.29
N LEU A 59 8.17 -1.46 -18.22
CA LEU A 59 6.80 -1.88 -18.49
C LEU A 59 6.16 -2.63 -17.32
N GLN A 60 6.93 -3.38 -16.54
CA GLN A 60 6.44 -3.97 -15.30
C GLN A 60 6.07 -2.92 -14.25
N GLN A 61 6.86 -1.86 -14.11
CA GLN A 61 6.54 -0.73 -13.22
C GLN A 61 5.26 -0.02 -13.67
N ILE A 62 5.12 0.25 -14.96
CA ILE A 62 3.90 0.86 -15.55
C ILE A 62 2.67 -0.01 -15.27
N ALA A 63 2.76 -1.31 -15.51
CA ALA A 63 1.66 -2.22 -15.24
C ALA A 63 1.37 -2.36 -13.73
N GLY A 64 2.37 -2.14 -12.87
CA GLY A 64 2.17 -1.99 -11.42
C GLY A 64 1.31 -0.79 -11.06
N LEU A 65 1.49 0.35 -11.73
CA LEU A 65 0.64 1.55 -11.58
C LEU A 65 -0.76 1.37 -12.19
N ALA A 66 -0.88 0.58 -13.24
CA ALA A 66 -2.13 0.34 -13.94
C ALA A 66 -3.18 -0.47 -13.16
N GLN A 67 -2.85 -0.99 -11.98
CA GLN A 67 -3.79 -1.78 -11.18
C GLN A 67 -4.95 -0.92 -10.66
N HIS A 68 -6.12 -1.55 -10.61
CA HIS A 68 -7.32 -0.92 -10.05
C HIS A 68 -7.10 -0.43 -8.61
N GLY A 69 -7.65 0.73 -8.27
CA GLY A 69 -7.51 1.35 -6.94
C GLY A 69 -6.24 2.19 -6.76
N ARG A 70 -5.43 2.40 -7.82
CA ARG A 70 -4.23 3.25 -7.74
C ARG A 70 -4.50 4.73 -8.06
N LYS A 71 -5.63 5.03 -8.71
CA LYS A 71 -5.97 6.38 -9.16
C LYS A 71 -5.94 7.42 -8.03
N PRO A 72 -6.51 7.17 -6.82
CA PRO A 72 -6.45 8.15 -5.73
C PRO A 72 -5.03 8.47 -5.28
N THR A 73 -4.17 7.46 -5.16
CA THR A 73 -2.76 7.66 -4.80
C THR A 73 -2.01 8.49 -5.83
N ILE A 74 -2.19 8.20 -7.13
CA ILE A 74 -1.58 8.97 -8.21
C ILE A 74 -2.07 10.43 -8.18
N ARG A 75 -3.37 10.65 -8.05
CA ARG A 75 -3.95 11.99 -7.92
C ARG A 75 -3.40 12.76 -6.71
N SER A 76 -3.08 12.07 -5.62
CA SER A 76 -2.48 12.70 -4.44
C SER A 76 -1.10 13.30 -4.75
N VAL A 77 -0.32 12.66 -5.60
CA VAL A 77 0.99 13.17 -6.09
C VAL A 77 0.78 14.32 -7.07
N LEU A 78 -0.16 14.18 -8.00
CA LEU A 78 -0.46 15.21 -9.01
C LEU A 78 -1.17 16.45 -8.44
N TYR A 79 -1.58 16.43 -7.19
CA TYR A 79 -2.45 17.45 -6.59
C TYR A 79 -1.96 18.89 -6.79
N HIS A 80 -0.65 19.11 -6.65
CA HIS A 80 -0.04 20.44 -6.78
C HIS A 80 0.19 20.89 -8.23
N ASN A 81 0.01 19.98 -9.20
CA ASN A 81 0.08 20.29 -10.62
C ASN A 81 -1.30 20.09 -11.26
N THR A 82 -2.12 21.14 -11.22
CA THR A 82 -3.52 21.11 -11.68
C THR A 82 -3.62 20.69 -13.14
N ALA A 83 -2.73 21.19 -14.01
CA ALA A 83 -2.75 20.85 -15.43
C ALA A 83 -2.53 19.36 -15.69
N LEU A 84 -1.52 18.75 -15.03
CA LEU A 84 -1.26 17.32 -15.15
C LEU A 84 -2.36 16.47 -14.50
N ARG A 85 -2.91 16.92 -13.38
CA ARG A 85 -4.02 16.23 -12.72
C ARG A 85 -5.26 16.21 -13.60
N ASP A 86 -5.66 17.35 -14.14
CA ASP A 86 -6.83 17.48 -14.98
C ASP A 86 -6.64 16.68 -16.28
N ALA A 87 -5.47 16.75 -16.91
CA ALA A 87 -5.13 15.91 -18.07
C ALA A 87 -5.21 14.41 -17.74
N PHE A 88 -4.71 13.98 -16.59
CA PHE A 88 -4.81 12.59 -16.12
C PHE A 88 -6.27 12.14 -15.92
N ASP A 89 -7.12 13.01 -15.41
CA ASP A 89 -8.53 12.72 -15.16
C ASP A 89 -9.37 12.66 -16.44
N GLU A 90 -8.99 13.42 -17.47
CA GLU A 90 -9.65 13.45 -18.79
C GLU A 90 -9.25 12.26 -19.69
N LEU A 91 -8.22 11.49 -19.35
CA LEU A 91 -7.78 10.36 -20.16
C LEU A 91 -8.91 9.33 -20.34
N SER A 92 -9.19 8.99 -21.59
CA SER A 92 -10.02 7.85 -21.96
C SER A 92 -9.19 6.56 -21.91
N GLY A 93 -9.75 5.42 -21.49
CA GLY A 93 -9.07 4.13 -21.60
C GLY A 93 -8.57 3.51 -20.28
N GLY A 94 -8.99 4.02 -19.12
CA GLY A 94 -8.74 3.37 -17.83
C GLY A 94 -7.34 3.63 -17.25
N MET A 95 -7.00 2.86 -16.20
CA MET A 95 -5.73 3.03 -15.47
C MET A 95 -4.52 2.60 -16.27
N GLU A 96 -4.67 1.69 -17.21
CA GLU A 96 -3.62 1.23 -18.11
C GLU A 96 -3.11 2.40 -18.98
N THR A 97 -4.01 3.11 -19.61
CA THR A 97 -3.69 4.33 -20.38
C THR A 97 -3.08 5.42 -19.50
N GLY A 98 -3.66 5.63 -18.30
CA GLY A 98 -3.13 6.58 -17.33
C GLY A 98 -1.70 6.28 -16.88
N ALA A 99 -1.35 5.02 -16.68
CA ALA A 99 -0.01 4.62 -16.27
C ALA A 99 1.03 4.80 -17.39
N VAL A 100 0.66 4.50 -18.64
CA VAL A 100 1.50 4.76 -19.82
C VAL A 100 1.69 6.26 -20.01
N TRP A 101 0.62 7.03 -19.93
CA TRP A 101 0.68 8.49 -20.03
C TRP A 101 1.60 9.10 -18.96
N LEU A 102 1.51 8.64 -17.70
CA LEU A 102 2.42 9.10 -16.62
C LEU A 102 3.88 8.84 -16.94
N ALA A 103 4.20 7.69 -17.53
CA ALA A 103 5.58 7.37 -17.92
C ALA A 103 6.12 8.31 -19.02
N LEU A 104 5.23 8.94 -19.79
CA LEU A 104 5.57 9.94 -20.80
C LEU A 104 5.74 11.37 -20.22
N GLN A 105 5.25 11.64 -19.00
CA GLN A 105 5.38 12.96 -18.38
C GLN A 105 6.76 13.22 -17.77
N GLY A 106 7.65 12.23 -17.76
CA GLY A 106 9.00 12.30 -17.24
C GLY A 106 9.27 11.34 -16.10
N ASP A 107 10.53 10.94 -15.99
CA ASP A 107 10.95 9.90 -15.05
C ASP A 107 10.71 10.29 -13.59
N GLU A 108 11.01 11.53 -13.22
CA GLU A 108 10.86 12.01 -11.84
C GLU A 108 9.41 11.87 -11.34
N LEU A 109 8.45 12.36 -12.12
CA LEU A 109 7.03 12.28 -11.76
C LEU A 109 6.54 10.84 -11.69
N PHE A 110 6.97 10.02 -12.65
CA PHE A 110 6.65 8.60 -12.67
C PHE A 110 7.15 7.88 -11.42
N GLU A 111 8.40 8.12 -11.01
CA GLU A 111 9.00 7.53 -9.83
C GLU A 111 8.33 8.01 -8.53
N TYR A 112 7.88 9.27 -8.47
CA TYR A 112 7.08 9.75 -7.33
C TYR A 112 5.74 9.01 -7.21
N CYS A 113 5.04 8.82 -8.33
CA CYS A 113 3.80 8.04 -8.35
C CYS A 113 4.05 6.58 -7.96
N LEU A 114 5.10 5.97 -8.49
CA LEU A 114 5.49 4.60 -8.16
C LEU A 114 5.84 4.46 -6.66
N SER A 115 6.61 5.40 -6.11
CA SER A 115 6.97 5.44 -4.70
C SER A 115 5.74 5.59 -3.80
N ALA A 116 4.80 6.46 -4.16
CA ALA A 116 3.55 6.64 -3.42
C ALA A 116 2.70 5.37 -3.44
N VAL A 117 2.55 4.73 -4.60
CA VAL A 117 1.81 3.48 -4.76
C VAL A 117 2.46 2.33 -3.98
N HIS A 118 3.79 2.23 -3.97
CA HIS A 118 4.50 1.24 -3.16
C HIS A 118 4.24 1.40 -1.65
N VAL A 119 4.10 2.62 -1.20
CA VAL A 119 3.79 2.91 0.21
C VAL A 119 2.34 2.57 0.52
N ASP A 120 1.38 3.13 -0.23
CA ASP A 120 -0.03 3.06 0.11
C ASP A 120 -0.61 1.66 -0.05
N HIS A 121 -0.11 0.89 -1.00
CA HIS A 121 -0.67 -0.41 -1.33
C HIS A 121 0.18 -1.60 -0.86
N GLY A 122 1.19 -1.36 -0.03
CA GLY A 122 1.92 -2.40 0.71
C GLY A 122 2.47 -3.54 -0.14
N LEU A 123 2.89 -3.26 -1.39
CA LEU A 123 3.22 -4.26 -2.42
C LEU A 123 4.26 -5.30 -1.99
N ASN A 124 4.94 -5.09 -0.88
CA ASN A 124 5.89 -6.05 -0.34
C ASN A 124 5.76 -6.09 1.18
N LYS A 125 5.40 -7.17 1.79
CA LYS A 125 5.39 -7.54 3.23
C LYS A 125 6.26 -6.66 4.18
N ARG A 126 6.15 -5.34 4.03
CA ARG A 126 6.93 -4.34 4.76
C ARG A 126 6.35 -4.10 6.14
N SER A 127 7.20 -3.77 7.07
CA SER A 127 6.77 -3.28 8.37
C SER A 127 6.42 -1.81 8.26
N TRP A 128 5.24 -1.46 8.71
CA TRP A 128 4.77 -0.08 8.84
C TRP A 128 4.67 0.27 10.31
N LYS A 129 5.26 1.42 10.70
CA LYS A 129 5.14 1.98 12.04
C LYS A 129 4.78 3.46 11.96
N ALA A 130 3.80 3.83 12.77
CA ALA A 130 3.40 5.21 12.97
C ALA A 130 3.95 5.73 14.29
N PHE A 131 4.34 6.99 14.31
CA PHE A 131 4.83 7.67 15.49
C PHE A 131 4.16 9.04 15.63
N ARG A 132 3.86 9.44 16.87
CA ARG A 132 3.66 10.83 17.22
C ARG A 132 5.02 11.49 17.42
N VAL A 133 5.20 12.66 16.85
CA VAL A 133 6.49 13.38 16.87
C VAL A 133 6.42 14.49 17.88
N ARG A 134 7.33 14.48 18.86
CA ARG A 134 7.55 15.61 19.76
C ARG A 134 8.91 16.22 19.46
N LEU A 135 8.92 17.48 19.06
CA LEU A 135 10.11 18.27 18.84
C LEU A 135 10.27 19.26 19.98
N GLN A 136 11.49 19.42 20.50
CA GLN A 136 11.78 20.38 21.57
C GLN A 136 11.67 21.85 21.12
N LYS A 137 11.73 22.10 19.82
CA LYS A 137 11.58 23.41 19.17
C LYS A 137 10.80 23.24 17.88
N THR A 138 10.09 24.29 17.45
CA THR A 138 9.51 24.36 16.11
C THR A 138 10.64 24.33 15.09
N ALA A 139 10.90 23.18 14.51
CA ALA A 139 11.99 22.98 13.58
C ALA A 139 11.44 23.07 12.15
N GLU A 140 11.97 23.97 11.37
CA GLU A 140 11.72 24.00 9.94
C GLU A 140 12.45 22.85 9.26
N LEU A 141 11.71 22.09 8.45
CA LEU A 141 12.30 21.04 7.62
C LEU A 141 12.75 21.64 6.28
N SER A 142 14.01 21.38 5.93
CA SER A 142 14.59 21.75 4.65
C SER A 142 15.07 20.50 3.91
N PHE A 143 14.80 20.43 2.62
CA PHE A 143 15.10 19.29 1.77
C PHE A 143 16.13 19.66 0.68
N SER A 144 17.19 20.38 1.08
CA SER A 144 18.31 20.68 0.16
C SER A 144 19.11 19.42 -0.20
N VAL A 145 19.89 19.50 -1.26
CA VAL A 145 20.75 18.39 -1.72
C VAL A 145 21.68 17.91 -0.60
N GLU A 146 22.25 18.84 0.18
CA GLU A 146 23.16 18.53 1.29
C GLU A 146 22.42 17.79 2.41
N ARG A 147 21.17 18.14 2.67
CA ARG A 147 20.34 17.48 3.69
C ARG A 147 19.88 16.10 3.24
N ILE A 148 19.57 15.93 1.97
CA ILE A 148 19.30 14.62 1.37
C ILE A 148 20.55 13.73 1.48
N ALA A 149 21.73 14.23 1.13
CA ALA A 149 22.98 13.50 1.29
C ALA A 149 23.28 13.15 2.76
N LYS A 150 22.96 14.06 3.69
CA LYS A 150 23.05 13.78 5.14
C LYS A 150 22.11 12.65 5.55
N PHE A 151 20.86 12.64 5.07
CA PHE A 151 19.90 11.58 5.33
C PHE A 151 20.40 10.24 4.79
N GLN A 152 20.86 10.20 3.54
CA GLN A 152 21.44 8.99 2.94
C GLN A 152 22.60 8.42 3.78
N ARG A 153 23.51 9.29 4.26
CA ARG A 153 24.62 8.86 5.12
C ARG A 153 24.13 8.23 6.42
N LEU A 154 23.20 8.89 7.12
CA LEU A 154 22.66 8.42 8.40
C LEU A 154 21.89 7.10 8.23
N VAL A 155 21.12 6.97 7.15
CA VAL A 155 20.40 5.72 6.85
C VAL A 155 21.36 4.62 6.44
N ARG A 156 22.41 4.92 5.68
CA ARG A 156 23.47 3.94 5.34
C ARG A 156 24.15 3.36 6.59
N GLU A 157 24.38 4.17 7.61
CA GLU A 157 24.91 3.70 8.89
C GLU A 157 23.91 2.77 9.61
N ALA A 158 22.63 3.11 9.59
CA ALA A 158 21.57 2.28 10.16
C ALA A 158 21.39 0.94 9.41
N ILE A 159 21.50 0.94 8.08
CA ILE A 159 21.43 -0.26 7.23
C ILE A 159 22.55 -1.25 7.59
N ARG A 160 23.77 -0.77 7.83
CA ARG A 160 24.91 -1.64 8.22
C ARG A 160 24.64 -2.45 9.48
N ALA A 161 23.81 -1.94 10.38
CA ALA A 161 23.40 -2.60 11.60
C ALA A 161 22.13 -3.46 11.45
N CYS A 162 21.48 -3.45 10.27
CA CYS A 162 20.21 -4.12 10.03
C CYS A 162 20.40 -5.42 9.22
N PRO A 163 20.08 -6.60 9.79
CA PRO A 163 20.27 -7.89 9.10
C PRO A 163 19.41 -8.08 7.85
N SER A 164 18.38 -7.24 7.65
CA SER A 164 17.47 -7.33 6.50
C SER A 164 18.07 -6.80 5.20
N PHE A 165 19.19 -6.08 5.29
CA PHE A 165 19.90 -5.51 4.15
C PHE A 165 21.29 -6.11 4.02
N ASP A 166 21.81 -6.17 2.80
CA ASP A 166 23.24 -6.38 2.56
C ASP A 166 24.02 -5.08 2.84
N ALA A 167 25.35 -5.16 2.74
CA ALA A 167 26.17 -3.95 2.84
C ALA A 167 25.65 -2.90 1.83
N PRO A 168 25.40 -1.67 2.27
CA PRO A 168 24.73 -0.68 1.45
C PRO A 168 25.59 -0.31 0.24
N GLY A 169 25.08 -0.59 -0.94
CA GLY A 169 25.58 -0.08 -2.20
C GLY A 169 25.18 1.38 -2.43
N GLU A 170 24.79 1.71 -3.65
CA GLU A 170 24.22 3.01 -3.97
C GLU A 170 22.86 3.19 -3.31
N LEU A 171 22.59 4.43 -2.91
CA LEU A 171 21.32 4.85 -2.34
C LEU A 171 20.75 5.94 -3.23
N GLU A 172 19.51 5.75 -3.67
CA GLU A 172 18.76 6.76 -4.40
C GLU A 172 17.65 7.31 -3.48
N THR A 173 17.39 8.61 -3.52
CA THR A 173 16.42 9.24 -2.64
C THR A 173 15.50 10.18 -3.41
N HIS A 174 14.21 9.96 -3.29
CA HIS A 174 13.17 10.82 -3.84
C HIS A 174 12.48 11.56 -2.71
N HIS A 175 12.27 12.87 -2.90
CA HIS A 175 11.47 13.71 -2.01
C HIS A 175 10.37 14.40 -2.80
N PHE A 176 9.13 14.30 -2.33
CA PHE A 176 7.98 14.98 -2.92
C PHE A 176 6.88 15.23 -1.90
N ARG A 177 5.97 16.15 -2.26
CA ARG A 177 4.75 16.44 -1.50
C ARG A 177 3.56 15.81 -2.17
N ARG A 178 2.62 15.32 -1.35
CA ARG A 178 1.35 14.82 -1.85
C ARG A 178 0.20 15.17 -0.89
N VAL A 179 -1.02 15.14 -1.39
CA VAL A 179 -2.22 15.42 -0.60
C VAL A 179 -3.14 14.21 -0.63
N LEU A 180 -3.36 13.59 0.52
CA LEU A 180 -4.39 12.56 0.68
C LEU A 180 -5.77 13.20 0.76
N PHE A 181 -6.78 12.45 0.29
CA PHE A 181 -8.18 12.89 0.29
C PHE A 181 -8.39 14.26 -0.38
N PRO A 182 -7.89 14.45 -1.63
CA PRO A 182 -7.95 15.77 -2.28
C PRO A 182 -9.38 16.26 -2.55
N GLU A 183 -10.36 15.36 -2.53
CA GLU A 183 -11.78 15.66 -2.76
C GLU A 183 -12.55 15.93 -1.44
N ASP A 184 -12.03 15.45 -0.32
CA ASP A 184 -12.60 15.67 1.01
C ASP A 184 -11.88 16.84 1.69
N THR A 185 -12.58 17.98 1.78
CA THR A 185 -12.04 19.20 2.40
C THR A 185 -11.89 19.09 3.92
N HIS A 186 -12.59 18.15 4.57
CA HIS A 186 -12.58 17.99 6.03
C HIS A 186 -11.43 17.12 6.51
N SER A 187 -10.95 16.20 5.68
CA SER A 187 -9.86 15.27 6.03
C SER A 187 -8.60 15.40 5.18
N ARG A 188 -8.52 16.49 4.38
CA ARG A 188 -7.34 16.75 3.53
C ARG A 188 -6.06 16.77 4.35
N ARG A 189 -5.06 16.01 3.89
CA ARG A 189 -3.78 15.85 4.58
C ARG A 189 -2.62 16.11 3.60
N ALA A 190 -1.86 17.17 3.88
CA ALA A 190 -0.63 17.47 3.15
C ALA A 190 0.54 16.68 3.77
N LEU A 191 1.17 15.83 2.97
CA LEU A 191 2.23 14.93 3.40
C LEU A 191 3.53 15.25 2.69
N GLU A 192 4.63 15.23 3.45
CA GLU A 192 5.99 15.14 2.92
C GLU A 192 6.40 13.67 2.84
N GLN A 193 6.77 13.19 1.67
CA GLN A 193 7.27 11.83 1.51
C GLN A 193 8.73 11.85 1.05
N VAL A 194 9.57 11.11 1.80
CA VAL A 194 10.95 10.82 1.41
C VAL A 194 11.07 9.31 1.26
N THR A 195 11.42 8.85 0.07
CA THR A 195 11.65 7.43 -0.22
C THR A 195 13.11 7.23 -0.61
N LEU A 196 13.78 6.35 0.10
CA LEU A 196 15.15 5.94 -0.17
C LEU A 196 15.14 4.50 -0.68
N PHE A 197 15.76 4.28 -1.82
CA PHE A 197 15.96 2.96 -2.40
C PHE A 197 17.34 2.45 -2.02
N ALA A 198 17.39 1.23 -1.48
CA ALA A 198 18.61 0.59 -1.02
C ALA A 198 18.70 -0.84 -1.57
N GLU A 199 19.91 -1.32 -1.82
CA GLU A 199 20.13 -2.73 -2.15
C GLU A 199 19.70 -3.59 -0.95
N ALA A 200 18.71 -4.42 -1.17
CA ALA A 200 18.32 -5.48 -0.24
C ALA A 200 19.26 -6.71 -0.40
N ARG A 201 19.08 -7.67 0.50
CA ARG A 201 19.84 -8.91 0.47
C ARG A 201 19.76 -9.59 -0.90
N ARG A 202 20.89 -10.05 -1.40
CA ARG A 202 20.98 -10.80 -2.65
C ARG A 202 20.12 -12.05 -2.60
N VAL A 203 19.41 -12.30 -3.69
CA VAL A 203 18.57 -13.49 -3.85
C VAL A 203 19.12 -14.29 -5.01
N THR A 204 19.34 -15.57 -4.75
CA THR A 204 19.70 -16.53 -5.78
C THR A 204 18.41 -17.14 -6.32
N GLU A 205 18.19 -17.01 -7.61
CA GLU A 205 17.00 -17.56 -8.30
C GLU A 205 17.47 -18.45 -9.43
N ASP A 206 16.83 -19.63 -9.57
CA ASP A 206 17.03 -20.47 -10.74
C ASP A 206 16.10 -19.98 -11.85
N VAL A 207 16.66 -19.59 -12.97
CA VAL A 207 15.94 -19.09 -14.15
C VAL A 207 16.25 -19.94 -15.36
N PHE A 208 15.27 -20.10 -16.24
CA PHE A 208 15.50 -20.74 -17.54
C PHE A 208 16.09 -19.70 -18.51
N VAL A 209 17.32 -19.98 -18.99
CA VAL A 209 17.99 -19.22 -20.04
C VAL A 209 18.31 -20.21 -21.14
N GLU A 210 17.83 -19.96 -22.37
CA GLU A 210 18.06 -20.83 -23.53
C GLU A 210 17.76 -22.32 -23.25
N SER A 211 16.61 -22.59 -22.61
CA SER A 211 16.15 -23.94 -22.24
C SER A 211 17.02 -24.68 -21.21
N ARG A 212 17.91 -23.97 -20.51
CA ARG A 212 18.71 -24.50 -19.40
C ARG A 212 18.43 -23.75 -18.12
N VAL A 213 18.42 -24.47 -16.99
CA VAL A 213 18.35 -23.84 -15.68
C VAL A 213 19.70 -23.22 -15.35
N GLN A 214 19.71 -21.91 -15.11
CA GLN A 214 20.88 -21.16 -14.65
C GLN A 214 20.56 -20.49 -13.32
N THR A 215 21.48 -20.59 -12.39
CA THR A 215 21.37 -19.91 -11.11
C THR A 215 21.88 -18.49 -11.26
N MET A 216 20.98 -17.51 -11.15
CA MET A 216 21.30 -16.09 -11.24
C MET A 216 21.24 -15.44 -9.85
N VAL A 217 22.24 -14.63 -9.52
CA VAL A 217 22.23 -13.79 -8.33
C VAL A 217 21.60 -12.44 -8.72
N ARG A 218 20.41 -12.17 -8.20
CA ARG A 218 19.73 -10.87 -8.38
C ARG A 218 19.92 -10.01 -7.13
N ARG A 219 20.21 -8.75 -7.34
CA ARG A 219 20.15 -7.74 -6.30
C ARG A 219 18.72 -7.22 -6.23
N LYS A 220 18.07 -7.41 -5.09
CA LYS A 220 16.77 -6.77 -4.84
C LYS A 220 17.00 -5.33 -4.39
N VAL A 221 16.10 -4.46 -4.79
CA VAL A 221 16.01 -3.10 -4.26
C VAL A 221 14.81 -3.05 -3.33
N ASP A 222 15.03 -2.59 -2.12
CA ASP A 222 13.95 -2.28 -1.19
C ASP A 222 13.87 -0.78 -0.92
N SER A 223 12.67 -0.29 -0.64
CA SER A 223 12.49 1.09 -0.29
C SER A 223 12.31 1.27 1.22
N ILE A 224 12.87 2.37 1.69
CA ILE A 224 12.71 2.91 3.03
C ILE A 224 11.96 4.21 2.86
N SER A 225 10.67 4.24 3.21
CA SER A 225 9.85 5.43 3.02
C SER A 225 9.50 6.06 4.35
N VAL A 226 9.63 7.37 4.41
CA VAL A 226 9.21 8.20 5.55
C VAL A 226 8.15 9.15 5.05
N ILE A 227 6.98 9.12 5.70
CA ILE A 227 5.85 9.98 5.39
C ILE A 227 5.57 10.85 6.63
N HIS A 228 5.66 12.14 6.48
CA HIS A 228 5.49 13.09 7.56
C HIS A 228 4.28 13.99 7.33
N ASP A 229 3.33 13.93 8.26
CA ASP A 229 2.22 14.85 8.40
C ASP A 229 2.63 15.93 9.42
N ARG A 230 2.93 17.13 8.91
CA ARG A 230 3.39 18.22 9.79
C ARG A 230 2.28 18.77 10.69
N GLU A 231 1.05 18.82 10.17
CA GLU A 231 -0.09 19.38 10.90
C GLU A 231 -0.47 18.50 12.08
N ARG A 232 -0.51 17.18 11.85
CA ARG A 232 -0.81 16.20 12.90
C ARG A 232 0.38 15.79 13.74
N ARG A 233 1.59 16.24 13.38
CA ARG A 233 2.84 15.81 14.01
C ARG A 233 2.99 14.29 14.01
N GLU A 234 2.64 13.66 12.89
CA GLU A 234 2.71 12.22 12.73
C GLU A 234 3.79 11.84 11.72
N LEU A 235 4.49 10.74 12.00
CA LEU A 235 5.51 10.18 11.13
C LEU A 235 5.22 8.71 10.89
N ASP A 236 5.09 8.33 9.63
CA ASP A 236 5.05 6.94 9.23
C ASP A 236 6.39 6.52 8.64
N VAL A 237 6.87 5.34 9.02
CA VAL A 237 8.06 4.73 8.43
C VAL A 237 7.70 3.35 7.90
N VAL A 238 7.96 3.12 6.62
CA VAL A 238 7.66 1.88 5.89
C VAL A 238 8.95 1.27 5.36
N THR A 239 9.31 0.09 5.83
CA THR A 239 10.53 -0.61 5.43
C THR A 239 10.51 -2.09 5.81
N ILE A 240 11.46 -2.88 5.34
CA ILE A 240 11.64 -4.30 5.71
C ILE A 240 12.37 -4.52 7.04
N GLY A 241 12.94 -3.48 7.65
CA GLY A 241 13.69 -3.59 8.90
C GLY A 241 12.80 -3.81 10.13
N GLY A 242 13.40 -4.28 11.22
CA GLY A 242 12.74 -4.46 12.51
C GLY A 242 12.47 -3.12 13.25
N LYS A 243 11.82 -3.21 14.42
CA LYS A 243 11.40 -2.03 15.22
C LYS A 243 12.53 -1.03 15.44
N THR A 244 13.69 -1.47 15.89
CA THR A 244 14.85 -0.59 16.19
C THR A 244 15.33 0.16 14.95
N PHE A 245 15.38 -0.53 13.79
CA PHE A 245 15.76 0.10 12.52
C PHE A 245 14.76 1.16 12.09
N ILE A 246 13.47 0.87 12.19
CA ILE A 246 12.37 1.78 11.86
C ILE A 246 12.44 3.06 12.71
N GLU A 247 12.63 2.92 14.03
CA GLU A 247 12.78 4.06 14.95
C GLU A 247 14.02 4.88 14.61
N GLN A 248 15.13 4.21 14.26
CA GLN A 248 16.36 4.90 13.87
C GLN A 248 16.20 5.69 12.56
N VAL A 249 15.51 5.12 11.56
CA VAL A 249 15.20 5.84 10.32
C VAL A 249 14.36 7.08 10.59
N GLY A 250 13.32 6.97 11.42
CA GLY A 250 12.50 8.13 11.83
C GLY A 250 13.31 9.23 12.53
N LYS A 251 14.23 8.87 13.44
CA LYS A 251 15.14 9.83 14.08
C LYS A 251 16.10 10.46 13.08
N ASN A 252 16.66 9.67 12.17
CA ASN A 252 17.58 10.13 11.14
C ASN A 252 16.94 11.14 10.18
N TYR A 253 15.63 10.97 9.89
CA TYR A 253 14.86 11.93 9.10
C TYR A 253 14.91 13.32 9.72
N PHE A 254 14.59 13.48 11.00
CA PHE A 254 14.62 14.79 11.66
C PHE A 254 16.03 15.31 11.84
N LEU A 255 17.00 14.47 12.21
CA LEU A 255 18.40 14.86 12.30
C LEU A 255 18.97 15.38 10.98
N ALA A 256 18.51 14.83 9.85
CA ALA A 256 18.94 15.27 8.53
C ALA A 256 18.26 16.57 8.11
N PHE A 257 16.92 16.63 8.21
CA PHE A 257 16.13 17.69 7.61
C PHE A 257 15.84 18.88 8.53
N SER A 258 16.04 18.75 9.85
CA SER A 258 15.82 19.83 10.82
C SER A 258 16.94 20.03 11.85
N ASP A 259 17.98 19.21 11.83
CA ASP A 259 19.07 19.17 12.83
C ASP A 259 18.57 18.95 14.28
N CYS A 260 17.35 18.48 14.46
CA CYS A 260 16.74 18.23 15.76
C CYS A 260 16.61 16.73 15.99
N ALA A 261 16.87 16.30 17.23
CA ALA A 261 16.55 14.95 17.65
C ALA A 261 15.08 14.89 18.11
N PRO A 262 14.20 14.11 17.48
CA PRO A 262 12.81 13.99 17.90
C PRO A 262 12.67 12.99 19.03
N GLN A 263 11.65 13.16 19.83
CA GLN A 263 11.06 12.07 20.60
C GLN A 263 9.97 11.42 19.74
N LEU A 264 10.15 10.14 19.42
CA LEU A 264 9.19 9.35 18.66
C LEU A 264 8.41 8.45 19.61
N GLU A 265 7.12 8.71 19.74
CA GLU A 265 6.19 7.88 20.52
C GLU A 265 5.40 6.99 19.56
N PRO A 266 5.34 5.66 19.78
CA PRO A 266 4.53 4.79 18.93
C PRO A 266 3.08 5.28 18.85
N LEU A 267 2.55 5.49 17.66
CA LEU A 267 1.20 5.94 17.42
C LEU A 267 0.32 4.76 17.03
N ILE A 268 -0.66 4.46 17.84
CA ILE A 268 -1.76 3.55 17.52
C ILE A 268 -2.91 4.42 17.03
N ARG A 269 -3.05 4.57 15.71
CA ARG A 269 -4.06 5.48 15.13
C ARG A 269 -5.48 5.06 15.41
N ARG A 270 -5.70 3.75 15.55
CA ARG A 270 -7.02 3.19 15.79
C ARG A 270 -6.93 2.04 16.76
N LYS A 271 -7.62 2.14 17.86
CA LYS A 271 -7.67 1.08 18.86
C LYS A 271 -8.87 0.17 18.58
N VAL A 272 -8.60 -1.12 18.46
CA VAL A 272 -9.62 -2.14 18.25
C VAL A 272 -10.19 -2.56 19.60
N LYS A 273 -11.51 -2.48 19.73
CA LYS A 273 -12.27 -2.97 20.90
C LYS A 273 -12.64 -4.42 20.70
N PHE A 274 -11.74 -5.34 21.02
CA PHE A 274 -11.97 -6.77 20.86
C PHE A 274 -13.11 -7.32 21.73
N ASP A 275 -13.45 -6.65 22.84
CA ASP A 275 -14.58 -7.04 23.69
C ASP A 275 -15.91 -6.94 22.93
N THR A 276 -16.05 -6.02 21.98
CA THR A 276 -17.19 -5.92 21.08
C THR A 276 -17.34 -7.18 20.21
N LEU A 277 -16.22 -7.81 19.84
CA LEU A 277 -16.16 -9.02 19.03
C LEU A 277 -16.31 -10.31 19.86
N GLN A 278 -16.39 -10.23 21.17
CA GLN A 278 -16.71 -11.38 22.03
C GLN A 278 -18.15 -11.87 21.82
N ARG A 279 -19.01 -10.98 21.35
CA ARG A 279 -20.36 -11.30 20.88
C ARG A 279 -20.48 -10.84 19.44
N LYS A 280 -21.43 -11.45 18.70
CA LYS A 280 -21.71 -11.01 17.33
C LYS A 280 -22.17 -9.55 17.34
N PRO A 281 -21.37 -8.60 16.80
CA PRO A 281 -21.79 -7.20 16.74
C PRO A 281 -22.89 -7.02 15.69
N PRO A 282 -23.78 -6.02 15.83
CA PRO A 282 -24.66 -5.62 14.76
C PRO A 282 -23.83 -5.03 13.63
N LEU A 283 -23.84 -5.67 12.46
CA LEU A 283 -23.09 -5.22 11.28
C LEU A 283 -24.01 -4.48 10.31
N ASP A 284 -24.82 -3.56 10.83
CA ASP A 284 -25.79 -2.80 10.05
C ASP A 284 -25.08 -1.82 9.12
N MET A 285 -25.49 -1.79 7.84
CA MET A 285 -24.97 -0.84 6.87
C MET A 285 -25.74 0.48 6.98
N VAL A 286 -25.08 1.51 7.45
CA VAL A 286 -25.65 2.87 7.55
C VAL A 286 -25.83 3.48 6.16
N ASP A 287 -24.87 3.21 5.27
CA ASP A 287 -24.91 3.61 3.86
C ASP A 287 -24.60 2.41 2.97
N GLN A 288 -25.56 2.02 2.15
CA GLN A 288 -25.43 0.89 1.22
C GLN A 288 -24.89 1.29 -0.15
N SER A 289 -24.47 2.54 -0.34
CA SER A 289 -23.96 3.01 -1.63
C SER A 289 -22.68 2.31 -2.06
N ARG A 290 -21.83 1.93 -1.10
CA ARG A 290 -20.53 1.31 -1.38
C ARG A 290 -20.46 -0.16 -0.98
N PHE A 291 -21.02 -0.53 0.17
CA PHE A 291 -21.04 -1.90 0.68
C PHE A 291 -22.46 -2.36 0.95
N THR A 292 -22.78 -3.60 0.57
CA THR A 292 -24.10 -4.20 0.76
C THR A 292 -24.25 -4.87 2.12
N HIS A 293 -23.20 -5.53 2.60
CA HIS A 293 -23.17 -6.23 3.89
C HIS A 293 -21.74 -6.50 4.33
N ALA A 294 -21.58 -6.88 5.60
CA ALA A 294 -20.33 -7.28 6.21
C ALA A 294 -20.44 -8.63 6.88
N LYS A 295 -19.31 -9.31 7.04
CA LYS A 295 -19.23 -10.61 7.70
C LYS A 295 -17.90 -10.73 8.44
N ILE A 296 -17.92 -11.40 9.59
CA ILE A 296 -16.71 -11.78 10.29
C ILE A 296 -16.29 -13.17 9.79
N ASP A 297 -15.18 -13.21 9.05
CA ASP A 297 -14.68 -14.37 8.31
C ASP A 297 -13.75 -15.26 9.16
N GLU A 298 -12.98 -14.65 10.07
CA GLU A 298 -12.05 -15.35 10.96
C GLU A 298 -12.00 -14.64 12.32
N ILE A 299 -12.02 -15.40 13.40
CA ILE A 299 -11.70 -14.91 14.74
C ILE A 299 -10.69 -15.82 15.41
N ARG A 300 -9.69 -15.23 16.04
CA ARG A 300 -8.79 -15.92 16.96
C ARG A 300 -9.10 -15.54 18.39
N VAL A 301 -9.26 -16.54 19.22
CA VAL A 301 -9.55 -16.39 20.64
C VAL A 301 -8.48 -17.06 21.49
N ARG A 302 -8.20 -16.48 22.64
CA ARG A 302 -7.33 -17.06 23.66
C ARG A 302 -8.18 -17.61 24.79
N SER A 303 -7.97 -18.88 25.13
CA SER A 303 -8.65 -19.52 26.25
C SER A 303 -8.12 -19.02 27.61
N PRO A 304 -8.84 -19.22 28.71
CA PRO A 304 -8.36 -18.92 30.06
C PRO A 304 -7.06 -19.66 30.41
N SER A 305 -6.83 -20.83 29.83
CA SER A 305 -5.58 -21.62 29.98
C SER A 305 -4.43 -21.14 29.10
N GLY A 306 -4.63 -20.10 28.26
CA GLY A 306 -3.60 -19.51 27.38
C GLY A 306 -3.57 -20.11 25.97
N GLY A 307 -4.31 -21.16 25.69
CA GLY A 307 -4.40 -21.76 24.34
C GLY A 307 -4.99 -20.79 23.31
N LEU A 308 -4.50 -20.85 22.08
CA LEU A 308 -4.98 -20.03 20.96
C LEU A 308 -5.79 -20.89 20.00
N TYR A 309 -7.02 -20.46 19.71
CA TYR A 309 -7.95 -21.15 18.82
C TYR A 309 -8.39 -20.22 17.70
N THR A 310 -8.59 -20.77 16.51
CA THR A 310 -9.05 -20.03 15.33
C THR A 310 -10.34 -20.63 14.83
N PHE A 311 -11.34 -19.78 14.64
CA PHE A 311 -12.60 -20.11 13.96
C PHE A 311 -12.60 -19.40 12.61
N ASP A 312 -12.96 -20.12 11.56
CA ASP A 312 -12.81 -19.70 10.17
C ASP A 312 -14.08 -20.03 9.38
N ALA A 313 -14.62 -19.04 8.68
CA ALA A 313 -15.83 -19.18 7.84
C ALA A 313 -15.51 -19.05 6.34
N LYS A 314 -14.25 -19.30 5.93
CA LYS A 314 -13.82 -19.11 4.52
C LYS A 314 -14.59 -19.96 3.53
N ASP A 315 -14.96 -21.18 3.92
CA ASP A 315 -15.73 -22.08 3.05
C ASP A 315 -17.21 -21.67 2.92
N TYR A 316 -17.64 -20.72 3.74
CA TYR A 316 -19.02 -20.22 3.80
C TYR A 316 -19.16 -18.78 3.28
N ARG A 317 -18.22 -18.27 2.51
CA ARG A 317 -18.23 -16.87 2.04
C ARG A 317 -19.44 -16.49 1.20
N ASP A 318 -19.98 -17.43 0.46
CA ASP A 318 -21.16 -17.26 -0.38
C ASP A 318 -22.49 -17.51 0.39
N SER A 319 -22.45 -17.65 1.73
CA SER A 319 -23.61 -17.88 2.61
C SER A 319 -23.60 -16.93 3.80
N ASP A 320 -24.73 -16.85 4.53
CA ASP A 320 -24.87 -16.01 5.72
C ASP A 320 -24.22 -16.60 6.99
N VAL A 321 -23.65 -17.80 6.89
CA VAL A 321 -22.98 -18.50 8.00
C VAL A 321 -21.70 -17.75 8.36
N ASP A 322 -21.57 -17.31 9.61
CA ASP A 322 -20.41 -16.63 10.16
C ASP A 322 -19.65 -17.47 11.20
N VAL A 323 -18.55 -16.92 11.71
CA VAL A 323 -17.70 -17.62 12.69
C VAL A 323 -18.42 -17.93 14.00
N TYR A 324 -19.40 -17.15 14.42
CA TYR A 324 -20.16 -17.38 15.65
C TYR A 324 -21.09 -18.57 15.49
N GLU A 325 -21.75 -18.70 14.33
CA GLU A 325 -22.59 -19.86 14.01
C GLU A 325 -21.79 -21.16 13.90
N ILE A 326 -20.59 -21.08 13.28
CA ILE A 326 -19.68 -22.24 13.19
C ILE A 326 -19.27 -22.68 14.60
N ALA A 327 -18.81 -21.74 15.43
CA ALA A 327 -18.40 -22.07 16.79
C ALA A 327 -19.55 -22.64 17.63
N ARG A 328 -20.78 -22.13 17.47
CA ARG A 328 -21.97 -22.64 18.15
C ARG A 328 -22.34 -24.05 17.66
N ARG A 329 -22.30 -24.28 16.34
CA ARG A 329 -22.57 -25.57 15.73
C ARG A 329 -21.59 -26.65 16.19
N ASP A 330 -20.30 -26.31 16.24
CA ASP A 330 -19.23 -27.27 16.50
C ASP A 330 -19.02 -27.53 18.01
N LEU A 331 -19.30 -26.56 18.88
CA LEU A 331 -19.00 -26.62 20.31
C LEU A 331 -20.24 -26.48 21.22
N GLY A 332 -21.40 -26.09 20.68
CA GLY A 332 -22.63 -25.87 21.44
C GLY A 332 -22.40 -24.84 22.57
N ASP A 333 -22.84 -25.15 23.78
CA ASP A 333 -22.70 -24.29 24.98
C ASP A 333 -21.23 -24.09 25.41
N ARG A 334 -20.30 -24.83 24.82
CA ARG A 334 -18.84 -24.64 25.05
C ARG A 334 -18.21 -23.63 24.08
N SER A 335 -19.01 -22.98 23.26
CA SER A 335 -18.52 -21.92 22.37
C SER A 335 -17.80 -20.83 23.18
N PRO A 336 -16.59 -20.41 22.78
CA PRO A 336 -15.83 -19.37 23.46
C PRO A 336 -16.56 -18.02 23.46
N PHE A 337 -17.54 -17.84 22.59
CA PHE A 337 -18.36 -16.63 22.50
C PHE A 337 -19.52 -16.60 23.50
N GLU A 338 -19.85 -17.73 24.10
CA GLU A 338 -20.87 -17.88 25.15
C GLU A 338 -20.26 -18.00 26.55
N GLN A 339 -18.94 -18.18 26.64
CA GLN A 339 -18.26 -18.42 27.92
C GLN A 339 -17.43 -17.22 28.37
N THR A 340 -17.31 -17.05 29.69
CA THR A 340 -16.44 -16.03 30.30
C THR A 340 -14.99 -16.45 30.31
N GLY A 341 -14.08 -15.47 30.29
CA GLY A 341 -12.62 -15.70 30.39
C GLY A 341 -11.91 -15.92 29.06
N TRP A 342 -12.61 -16.17 27.97
CA TRP A 342 -12.03 -16.16 26.64
C TRP A 342 -11.85 -14.72 26.14
N LYS A 343 -10.78 -14.49 25.36
CA LYS A 343 -10.47 -13.16 24.82
C LYS A 343 -10.23 -13.24 23.33
N VAL A 344 -10.93 -12.42 22.56
CA VAL A 344 -10.62 -12.21 21.15
C VAL A 344 -9.27 -11.50 21.04
N VAL A 345 -8.36 -12.02 20.19
CA VAL A 345 -7.01 -11.47 19.99
C VAL A 345 -6.76 -10.98 18.56
N SER A 346 -7.53 -11.46 17.61
CA SER A 346 -7.58 -10.91 16.25
C SER A 346 -8.86 -11.35 15.55
N ALA A 347 -9.26 -10.58 14.55
CA ALA A 347 -10.38 -10.92 13.68
C ALA A 347 -10.09 -10.49 12.24
N ARG A 348 -10.76 -11.17 11.30
CA ARG A 348 -10.83 -10.77 9.91
C ARG A 348 -12.28 -10.53 9.54
N MET A 349 -12.54 -9.41 8.91
CA MET A 349 -13.85 -9.06 8.39
C MET A 349 -13.80 -8.96 6.87
N ILE A 350 -14.93 -9.23 6.25
CA ILE A 350 -15.14 -9.02 4.81
C ILE A 350 -16.27 -8.03 4.64
N LEU A 351 -16.03 -6.97 3.88
CA LEU A 351 -17.02 -6.05 3.36
C LEU A 351 -17.32 -6.42 1.91
N TYR A 352 -18.57 -6.56 1.56
CA TYR A 352 -19.03 -6.91 0.22
C TYR A 352 -19.44 -5.63 -0.51
N ALA A 353 -18.62 -5.20 -1.47
CA ALA A 353 -18.89 -4.00 -2.25
C ALA A 353 -20.11 -4.18 -3.16
N VAL A 354 -20.83 -3.09 -3.40
CA VAL A 354 -21.93 -3.07 -4.38
C VAL A 354 -21.39 -3.50 -5.74
N PRO A 355 -22.00 -4.51 -6.39
CA PRO A 355 -21.54 -4.95 -7.70
C PRO A 355 -21.67 -3.81 -8.73
N SER A 356 -20.65 -3.64 -9.56
CA SER A 356 -20.68 -2.64 -10.65
C SER A 356 -21.75 -2.95 -11.72
N LYS A 357 -22.20 -4.20 -11.79
CA LYS A 357 -23.34 -4.65 -12.61
C LYS A 357 -24.14 -5.72 -11.85
N PRO A 358 -25.47 -5.77 -11.99
CA PRO A 358 -26.33 -6.64 -11.19
C PRO A 358 -26.01 -8.15 -11.28
N HIS A 359 -25.35 -8.59 -12.35
CA HIS A 359 -25.03 -10.02 -12.58
C HIS A 359 -23.59 -10.38 -12.13
N LEU A 360 -22.82 -9.42 -11.62
CA LEU A 360 -21.47 -9.69 -11.14
C LEU A 360 -21.50 -10.04 -9.63
N LYS A 361 -20.60 -10.92 -9.22
CA LYS A 361 -20.39 -11.18 -7.79
C LYS A 361 -19.82 -9.91 -7.12
N PRO A 362 -20.25 -9.60 -5.87
CA PRO A 362 -19.69 -8.51 -5.10
C PRO A 362 -18.16 -8.65 -4.97
N LYS A 363 -17.46 -7.56 -5.14
CA LYS A 363 -16.03 -7.52 -4.82
C LYS A 363 -15.87 -7.51 -3.30
N MET A 364 -15.05 -8.41 -2.77
CA MET A 364 -14.78 -8.50 -1.34
C MET A 364 -13.61 -7.61 -0.94
N ARG A 365 -13.78 -6.90 0.17
CA ARG A 365 -12.72 -6.15 0.85
C ARG A 365 -12.45 -6.77 2.20
N THR A 366 -11.24 -7.24 2.40
CA THR A 366 -10.82 -7.89 3.64
C THR A 366 -10.21 -6.88 4.59
N ILE A 367 -10.64 -6.87 5.84
CA ILE A 367 -10.12 -6.04 6.92
C ILE A 367 -9.56 -6.95 8.00
N ASP A 368 -8.26 -6.87 8.27
CA ASP A 368 -7.59 -7.56 9.35
C ASP A 368 -7.51 -6.66 10.60
N LEU A 369 -7.99 -7.16 11.73
CA LEU A 369 -7.96 -6.51 13.04
C LEU A 369 -6.99 -7.29 13.94
N LYS A 370 -5.89 -6.67 14.38
CA LYS A 370 -4.84 -7.33 15.17
C LYS A 370 -4.71 -6.72 16.57
N SER A 371 -4.34 -7.52 17.54
CA SER A 371 -4.22 -7.14 18.96
C SER A 371 -3.26 -5.97 19.26
N ASN A 372 -2.37 -5.67 18.34
CA ASN A 372 -1.45 -4.53 18.43
C ASN A 372 -2.04 -3.22 17.87
N GLY A 373 -3.36 -3.18 17.60
CA GLY A 373 -4.05 -2.03 17.03
C GLY A 373 -3.82 -1.84 15.52
N HIS A 374 -3.08 -2.74 14.88
CA HIS A 374 -2.88 -2.68 13.44
C HIS A 374 -4.11 -3.19 12.69
N THR A 375 -4.52 -2.43 11.69
CA THR A 375 -5.48 -2.82 10.67
C THR A 375 -4.82 -2.69 9.31
N ASN A 376 -5.32 -3.42 8.32
CA ASN A 376 -4.90 -3.27 6.92
C ASN A 376 -5.76 -2.24 6.16
N LEU A 377 -6.52 -1.40 6.87
CA LEU A 377 -7.36 -0.37 6.25
C LEU A 377 -6.59 0.57 5.32
N ARG A 378 -5.28 0.75 5.60
CA ARG A 378 -4.37 1.56 4.76
C ARG A 378 -4.01 0.93 3.42
N GLU A 379 -4.21 -0.40 3.28
CA GLU A 379 -3.97 -1.11 2.03
C GLU A 379 -5.15 -1.01 1.07
N GLN A 380 -6.25 -0.41 1.51
CA GLN A 380 -7.46 -0.24 0.74
C GLN A 380 -7.44 1.06 -0.07
N ASP A 381 -8.32 1.14 -1.06
CA ASP A 381 -8.66 2.36 -1.76
C ASP A 381 -9.14 3.44 -0.75
N ASP A 382 -8.78 4.69 -0.94
CA ASP A 382 -9.04 5.77 0.02
C ASP A 382 -10.53 5.89 0.39
N THR A 383 -11.42 5.75 -0.59
CA THR A 383 -12.87 5.78 -0.37
C THR A 383 -13.35 4.56 0.44
N ASP A 384 -12.86 3.37 0.11
CA ASP A 384 -13.18 2.14 0.85
C ASP A 384 -12.62 2.21 2.29
N LEU A 385 -11.42 2.79 2.46
CA LEU A 385 -10.81 3.03 3.77
C LEU A 385 -11.68 3.91 4.66
N TYR A 386 -12.11 5.05 4.15
CA TYR A 386 -12.91 6.00 4.89
C TYR A 386 -14.26 5.40 5.33
N ILE A 387 -14.99 4.76 4.40
CA ILE A 387 -16.28 4.14 4.69
C ILE A 387 -16.11 2.95 5.65
N ALA A 388 -15.08 2.11 5.45
CA ALA A 388 -14.81 0.99 6.34
C ALA A 388 -14.46 1.45 7.76
N ASP A 389 -13.70 2.54 7.91
CA ASP A 389 -13.39 3.15 9.20
C ASP A 389 -14.63 3.67 9.91
N GLN A 390 -15.53 4.35 9.20
CA GLN A 390 -16.82 4.80 9.73
C GLN A 390 -17.71 3.65 10.18
N LEU A 391 -17.83 2.59 9.35
CA LEU A 391 -18.60 1.40 9.68
C LEU A 391 -18.05 0.71 10.94
N LEU A 392 -16.75 0.46 11.01
CA LEU A 392 -16.13 -0.17 12.19
C LEU A 392 -16.31 0.67 13.46
N THR A 393 -16.29 1.99 13.31
CA THR A 393 -16.54 2.92 14.42
C THR A 393 -18.00 2.87 14.85
N SER A 394 -18.96 2.90 13.92
CA SER A 394 -20.40 2.81 14.22
C SER A 394 -20.80 1.49 14.86
N TRP A 395 -20.14 0.39 14.51
CA TRP A 395 -20.32 -0.92 15.15
C TRP A 395 -19.60 -1.04 16.50
N GLY A 396 -18.90 -0.01 16.95
CA GLY A 396 -18.13 0.01 18.20
C GLY A 396 -16.91 -0.92 18.19
N ILE A 397 -16.44 -1.35 17.02
CA ILE A 397 -15.25 -2.20 16.86
C ILE A 397 -13.98 -1.37 16.94
N LEU A 398 -14.01 -0.13 16.42
CA LEU A 398 -12.94 0.85 16.59
C LEU A 398 -13.35 1.91 17.61
N GLU A 399 -12.39 2.40 18.39
CA GLU A 399 -12.62 3.60 19.20
C GLU A 399 -12.87 4.79 18.27
N PRO A 400 -13.79 5.71 18.62
CA PRO A 400 -13.94 6.97 17.89
C PRO A 400 -12.56 7.65 17.73
N HIS A 401 -12.40 8.47 16.70
CA HIS A 401 -11.24 9.37 16.65
C HIS A 401 -11.29 10.21 17.95
N GLU A 402 -10.19 10.19 18.70
CA GLU A 402 -10.00 11.27 19.67
C GLU A 402 -10.10 12.56 18.85
N ALA A 403 -11.12 13.36 19.10
CA ALA A 403 -11.16 14.71 18.58
C ALA A 403 -9.80 15.31 18.96
N ASP A 404 -9.06 15.86 18.00
CA ASP A 404 -7.81 16.55 18.27
C ASP A 404 -8.12 17.50 19.42
N GLY A 405 -7.72 17.08 20.63
CA GLY A 405 -7.93 17.89 21.83
C GLY A 405 -7.20 19.20 21.56
N ASP A 406 -7.93 20.29 21.63
CA ASP A 406 -7.37 21.62 21.76
C ASP A 406 -6.42 21.56 22.99
N ASP A 407 -5.18 21.17 22.75
CA ASP A 407 -4.09 21.39 23.71
C ASP A 407 -3.76 22.90 23.62
N ASP A 408 -4.43 23.67 24.49
CA ASP A 408 -4.09 25.07 24.85
C ASP A 408 -2.61 25.23 25.23
#